data_8cbe70f359a4648b0af25db5e16c9586
#
_entry.id   8cbe70f359a4648b0af25db5e16c9586
#
_cell.length_a   1.000
_cell.length_b   1.000
_cell.length_c   1.000
_cell.angle_alpha   90.00
_cell.angle_beta   90.00
_cell.angle_gamma   90.00
#
_symmetry.space_group_name_H-M   'P 1'
#
loop_
_entity.id
_entity.type
_entity.pdbx_description
1 polymer ?
#
loop_
_entity_poly.entity_id
_entity_poly.type
_entity_poly.pdbx_seq_one_letter_code
_entity_poly.pdbx_strand_id
1 'polypeptide(L)'
;EETDAFASKVCEQAALYARSVPNIYQAYQKPLPFIFTSNGKELYCCDFREQDSCFRQVMNIPTPHELVKRLGIEDAFAGLPTLKKKGLRDCQYEAVTELEKSFRAGQNRALMVLATGVGKTYTACLAAYRMLSYTPMRRVLFLVDRNNLGKQAEGEFGTFRLTENGEAFNTIFTVNRLRSSSIPSDSNVVISTIQRLFSFLKGETIEDNDDDENEPIEEVTLPPNPNLPHDYFDM
;
A
#
# COMPACT_ATOMS: atom_id res chain seq x y z
N GLU A 1 34.42 13.61 20.91
CA GLU A 1 33.71 13.37 22.21
C GLU A 1 32.21 13.77 22.14
N GLU A 2 31.81 14.91 21.52
CA GLU A 2 30.40 15.30 21.41
C GLU A 2 29.61 14.41 20.42
N THR A 3 30.23 13.90 19.39
CA THR A 3 29.63 13.03 18.39
C THR A 3 29.25 11.67 18.96
N ASP A 4 30.08 11.09 19.85
CA ASP A 4 29.85 9.79 20.44
C ASP A 4 28.70 9.82 21.47
N ALA A 5 28.60 10.92 22.25
CA ALA A 5 27.51 11.09 23.21
C ALA A 5 26.15 11.32 22.54
N PHE A 6 26.12 11.97 21.37
CA PHE A 6 24.92 12.16 20.58
C PHE A 6 24.43 10.83 19.99
N ALA A 7 25.33 10.05 19.43
CA ALA A 7 25.01 8.73 18.86
C ALA A 7 24.37 7.80 19.90
N SER A 8 24.91 7.74 21.12
CA SER A 8 24.41 6.89 22.20
C SER A 8 22.96 7.22 22.59
N LYS A 9 22.64 8.49 22.89
CA LYS A 9 21.28 8.89 23.31
C LYS A 9 20.23 8.67 22.22
N VAL A 10 20.57 8.99 20.97
CA VAL A 10 19.65 8.80 19.83
C VAL A 10 19.40 7.32 19.58
N CYS A 11 20.43 6.49 19.69
CA CYS A 11 20.31 5.05 19.56
C CYS A 11 19.46 4.42 20.68
N GLU A 12 19.62 4.85 21.92
CA GLU A 12 18.77 4.40 23.04
C GLU A 12 17.31 4.80 22.84
N GLN A 13 17.05 6.02 22.41
CA GLN A 13 15.71 6.51 22.13
C GLN A 13 15.05 5.74 20.97
N ALA A 14 15.78 5.50 19.89
CA ALA A 14 15.31 4.72 18.76
C ALA A 14 15.00 3.26 19.15
N ALA A 15 15.84 2.66 20.02
CA ALA A 15 15.61 1.34 20.57
C ALA A 15 14.32 1.28 21.42
N LEU A 16 14.04 2.33 22.19
CA LEU A 16 12.82 2.45 22.97
C LEU A 16 11.60 2.52 22.04
N TYR A 17 11.65 3.31 20.98
CA TYR A 17 10.56 3.41 19.99
C TYR A 17 10.27 2.07 19.31
N ALA A 18 11.30 1.32 18.93
CA ALA A 18 11.12 0.00 18.32
C ALA A 18 10.44 -1.02 19.23
N ARG A 19 10.61 -0.88 20.55
CA ARG A 19 9.95 -1.72 21.57
C ARG A 19 8.53 -1.26 21.89
N SER A 20 8.24 0.04 21.70
CA SER A 20 6.99 0.70 22.10
C SER A 20 6.02 0.92 20.97
N VAL A 21 6.14 0.18 19.85
CA VAL A 21 5.26 0.32 18.68
C VAL A 21 3.80 0.12 19.10
N PRO A 22 2.94 1.13 18.90
CA PRO A 22 1.52 1.03 19.23
C PRO A 22 0.84 -0.15 18.53
N ASN A 23 -0.16 -0.75 19.17
CA ASN A 23 -0.86 -1.92 18.62
C ASN A 23 -1.73 -1.58 17.39
N ILE A 24 -1.96 -0.31 17.10
CA ILE A 24 -2.63 0.15 15.88
C ILE A 24 -1.79 -0.11 14.62
N TYR A 25 -0.47 -0.25 14.75
CA TYR A 25 0.41 -0.58 13.63
C TYR A 25 0.62 -2.09 13.56
N GLN A 26 0.38 -2.65 12.38
CA GLN A 26 0.75 -4.03 12.09
C GLN A 26 2.27 -4.08 11.90
N ALA A 27 2.93 -4.89 12.68
CA ALA A 27 4.36 -5.12 12.55
C ALA A 27 4.62 -6.61 12.37
N TYR A 28 5.56 -6.95 11.48
CA TYR A 28 5.99 -8.33 11.27
C TYR A 28 6.45 -8.98 12.58
N GLN A 29 7.15 -8.20 13.38
CA GLN A 29 7.71 -8.62 14.65
C GLN A 29 7.77 -7.42 15.60
N LYS A 30 7.55 -7.67 16.90
CA LYS A 30 7.78 -6.69 17.98
C LYS A 30 8.80 -7.28 18.98
N PRO A 31 9.85 -6.56 19.33
CA PRO A 31 10.25 -5.24 18.85
C PRO A 31 10.53 -5.22 17.34
N LEU A 32 10.53 -4.03 16.72
CA LEU A 32 10.89 -3.92 15.31
C LEU A 32 12.32 -4.45 15.10
N PRO A 33 12.53 -5.30 14.09
CA PRO A 33 13.81 -5.99 13.93
C PRO A 33 14.95 -5.08 13.50
N PHE A 34 14.66 -4.01 12.73
CA PHE A 34 15.65 -3.07 12.22
C PHE A 34 15.37 -1.66 12.69
N ILE A 35 16.41 -0.98 13.12
CA ILE A 35 16.36 0.43 13.50
C ILE A 35 17.40 1.19 12.72
N PHE A 36 17.02 2.34 12.20
CA PHE A 36 17.90 3.27 11.52
C PHE A 36 17.88 4.62 12.25
N THR A 37 19.06 5.18 12.49
CA THR A 37 19.23 6.53 13.06
C THR A 37 20.18 7.34 12.19
N SER A 38 19.90 8.63 12.02
CA SER A 38 20.76 9.53 11.24
C SER A 38 20.83 10.91 11.86
N ASN A 39 21.97 11.54 11.73
CA ASN A 39 22.20 12.95 12.04
C ASN A 39 22.27 13.83 10.76
N GLY A 40 21.88 13.28 9.61
CA GLY A 40 21.94 13.95 8.29
C GLY A 40 23.28 13.82 7.57
N LYS A 41 24.34 13.37 8.26
CA LYS A 41 25.67 13.09 7.69
C LYS A 41 26.03 11.62 7.75
N GLU A 42 25.68 10.98 8.83
CA GLU A 42 25.95 9.58 9.11
C GLU A 42 24.63 8.84 9.33
N LEU A 43 24.62 7.58 8.96
CA LEU A 43 23.50 6.67 9.11
C LEU A 43 23.97 5.44 9.88
N TYR A 44 23.23 5.05 10.91
CA TYR A 44 23.50 3.86 11.70
C TYR A 44 22.32 2.89 11.64
N CYS A 45 22.61 1.62 11.66
CA CYS A 45 21.62 0.55 11.69
C CYS A 45 21.91 -0.40 12.85
N CYS A 46 20.84 -0.88 13.50
CA CYS A 46 20.88 -1.97 14.45
C CYS A 46 19.88 -3.06 14.04
N ASP A 47 20.31 -4.31 14.04
CA ASP A 47 19.47 -5.49 13.84
C ASP A 47 19.25 -6.16 15.21
N PHE A 48 18.04 -6.04 15.75
CA PHE A 48 17.70 -6.61 17.07
C PHE A 48 17.56 -8.13 17.10
N ARG A 49 17.68 -8.79 15.96
CA ARG A 49 17.70 -10.27 15.92
C ARG A 49 19.08 -10.83 16.22
N GLU A 50 20.13 -10.00 16.11
CA GLU A 50 21.48 -10.41 16.47
C GLU A 50 21.63 -10.51 17.99
N GLN A 51 22.35 -11.53 18.46
CA GLN A 51 22.57 -11.77 19.89
C GLN A 51 23.30 -10.60 20.57
N ASP A 52 24.27 -10.01 19.85
CA ASP A 52 25.02 -8.82 20.27
C ASP A 52 24.64 -7.61 19.43
N SER A 53 23.33 -7.28 19.45
CA SER A 53 22.80 -6.20 18.64
C SER A 53 23.46 -4.86 18.99
N CYS A 54 24.13 -4.24 18.02
CA CYS A 54 24.77 -2.95 18.17
C CYS A 54 24.51 -2.06 16.94
N PHE A 55 24.57 -0.74 17.14
CA PHE A 55 24.45 0.21 16.04
C PHE A 55 25.76 0.24 15.25
N ARG A 56 25.67 -0.01 13.94
CA ARG A 56 26.78 0.02 12.99
C ARG A 56 26.51 1.06 11.94
N GLN A 57 27.53 1.78 11.55
CA GLN A 57 27.43 2.75 10.44
C GLN A 57 27.15 2.02 9.12
N VAL A 58 26.18 2.56 8.37
CA VAL A 58 25.79 2.03 7.05
C VAL A 58 25.74 3.17 6.04
N MET A 59 25.86 2.86 4.76
CA MET A 59 25.91 3.86 3.70
C MET A 59 24.52 4.34 3.26
N ASN A 60 23.51 3.49 3.36
CA ASN A 60 22.14 3.75 2.91
C ASN A 60 21.12 2.95 3.71
N ILE A 61 19.89 3.42 3.71
CA ILE A 61 18.75 2.63 4.20
C ILE A 61 18.42 1.59 3.14
N PRO A 62 18.36 0.29 3.49
CA PRO A 62 17.98 -0.76 2.56
C PRO A 62 16.59 -0.52 1.97
N THR A 63 16.38 -0.99 0.76
CA THR A 63 15.05 -1.01 0.16
C THR A 63 14.12 -1.94 0.95
N PRO A 64 12.79 -1.77 0.87
CA PRO A 64 11.84 -2.70 1.49
C PRO A 64 12.08 -4.16 1.07
N HIS A 65 12.44 -4.40 -0.19
CA HIS A 65 12.77 -5.74 -0.70
C HIS A 65 14.02 -6.33 -0.01
N GLU A 66 15.06 -5.53 0.19
CA GLU A 66 16.25 -5.99 0.93
C GLU A 66 15.96 -6.27 2.40
N LEU A 67 15.07 -5.46 3.03
CA LEU A 67 14.65 -5.71 4.41
C LEU A 67 13.85 -7.01 4.53
N VAL A 68 12.91 -7.27 3.61
CA VAL A 68 12.15 -8.53 3.54
C VAL A 68 13.10 -9.71 3.37
N LYS A 69 14.09 -9.60 2.47
CA LYS A 69 15.11 -10.62 2.27
C LYS A 69 15.96 -10.87 3.53
N ARG A 70 16.37 -9.81 4.24
CA ARG A 70 17.10 -9.91 5.52
C ARG A 70 16.28 -10.55 6.63
N LEU A 71 14.95 -10.36 6.60
CA LEU A 71 14.02 -11.01 7.52
C LEU A 71 13.84 -12.50 7.22
N GLY A 72 14.30 -12.99 6.08
CA GLY A 72 14.05 -14.36 5.65
C GLY A 72 12.57 -14.61 5.30
N ILE A 73 11.81 -13.55 5.05
CA ILE A 73 10.43 -13.65 4.59
C ILE A 73 10.49 -14.13 3.14
N GLU A 74 9.67 -15.11 2.80
CA GLU A 74 9.50 -15.53 1.41
C GLU A 74 9.10 -14.34 0.55
N ASP A 75 9.56 -14.33 -0.72
CA ASP A 75 9.18 -13.30 -1.68
C ASP A 75 7.65 -13.20 -1.74
N ALA A 76 7.12 -12.03 -1.37
CA ALA A 76 5.68 -11.76 -1.35
C ALA A 76 5.01 -12.04 -2.72
N PHE A 77 5.80 -12.05 -3.80
CA PHE A 77 5.34 -12.31 -5.16
C PHE A 77 5.70 -13.71 -5.67
N ALA A 78 6.27 -14.58 -4.83
CA ALA A 78 6.65 -15.94 -5.23
C ALA A 78 5.45 -16.75 -5.75
N GLY A 79 4.26 -16.55 -5.15
CA GLY A 79 3.01 -17.18 -5.56
C GLY A 79 2.36 -16.61 -6.82
N LEU A 80 2.85 -15.47 -7.34
CA LEU A 80 2.23 -14.77 -8.47
C LEU A 80 2.55 -15.48 -9.81
N PRO A 81 1.56 -16.13 -10.46
CA PRO A 81 1.78 -16.88 -11.69
C PRO A 81 2.03 -15.93 -12.87
N THR A 82 2.76 -16.41 -13.87
CA THR A 82 2.95 -15.66 -15.12
C THR A 82 1.60 -15.32 -15.73
N LEU A 83 1.39 -14.03 -16.04
CA LEU A 83 0.18 -13.56 -16.69
C LEU A 83 0.05 -14.18 -18.09
N LYS A 84 -1.11 -14.74 -18.39
CA LYS A 84 -1.44 -15.24 -19.73
C LYS A 84 -2.07 -14.14 -20.55
N LYS A 85 -1.61 -13.97 -21.79
CA LYS A 85 -2.12 -12.94 -22.71
C LYS A 85 -3.55 -13.20 -23.21
N LYS A 86 -4.05 -14.42 -23.07
CA LYS A 86 -5.37 -14.83 -23.59
C LYS A 86 -6.47 -13.87 -23.13
N GLY A 87 -7.20 -13.30 -24.08
CA GLY A 87 -8.32 -12.39 -23.81
C GLY A 87 -7.91 -10.95 -23.47
N LEU A 88 -6.61 -10.65 -23.34
CA LEU A 88 -6.09 -9.31 -23.06
C LEU A 88 -5.63 -8.61 -24.34
N ARG A 89 -5.82 -7.30 -24.41
CA ARG A 89 -5.18 -6.45 -25.41
C ARG A 89 -3.69 -6.36 -25.09
N ASP A 90 -2.85 -6.14 -26.10
CA ASP A 90 -1.39 -6.07 -25.94
C ASP A 90 -0.98 -5.05 -24.88
N CYS A 91 -1.57 -3.85 -24.92
CA CYS A 91 -1.27 -2.79 -23.95
C CYS A 91 -1.70 -3.15 -22.50
N GLN A 92 -2.78 -3.92 -22.30
CA GLN A 92 -3.21 -4.37 -20.99
C GLN A 92 -2.25 -5.42 -20.44
N TYR A 93 -1.90 -6.39 -21.28
CA TYR A 93 -0.94 -7.44 -20.95
C TYR A 93 0.42 -6.86 -20.56
N GLU A 94 0.95 -5.94 -21.38
CA GLU A 94 2.22 -5.27 -21.15
C GLU A 94 2.18 -4.46 -19.86
N ALA A 95 1.13 -3.63 -19.66
CA ALA A 95 1.00 -2.79 -18.47
C ALA A 95 1.00 -3.60 -17.17
N VAL A 96 0.23 -4.69 -17.09
CA VAL A 96 0.19 -5.54 -15.89
C VAL A 96 1.50 -6.30 -15.71
N THR A 97 2.09 -6.82 -16.78
CA THR A 97 3.36 -7.55 -16.72
C THR A 97 4.49 -6.66 -16.21
N GLU A 98 4.60 -5.44 -16.72
CA GLU A 98 5.64 -4.50 -16.30
C GLU A 98 5.38 -3.97 -14.86
N LEU A 99 4.12 -3.77 -14.47
CA LEU A 99 3.78 -3.48 -13.07
C LEU A 99 4.27 -4.58 -12.12
N GLU A 100 3.97 -5.83 -12.43
CA GLU A 100 4.39 -6.98 -11.62
C GLU A 100 5.92 -7.13 -11.55
N LYS A 101 6.61 -6.89 -12.64
CA LYS A 101 8.08 -6.85 -12.66
C LYS A 101 8.63 -5.74 -11.78
N SER A 102 8.00 -4.55 -11.83
CA SER A 102 8.39 -3.41 -11.00
C SER A 102 8.24 -3.73 -9.51
N PHE A 103 7.12 -4.34 -9.10
CA PHE A 103 6.93 -4.75 -7.72
C PHE A 103 7.91 -5.83 -7.28
N ARG A 104 8.17 -6.84 -8.12
CA ARG A 104 9.20 -7.87 -7.83
C ARG A 104 10.61 -7.28 -7.71
N ALA A 105 10.89 -6.19 -8.40
CA ALA A 105 12.14 -5.44 -8.29
C ALA A 105 12.19 -4.53 -7.03
N GLY A 106 11.16 -4.58 -6.18
CA GLY A 106 11.09 -3.79 -4.94
C GLY A 106 10.68 -2.32 -5.15
N GLN A 107 10.17 -1.96 -6.33
CA GLN A 107 9.64 -0.63 -6.56
C GLN A 107 8.26 -0.52 -5.91
N ASN A 108 8.04 0.56 -5.16
CA ASN A 108 6.77 0.83 -4.47
C ASN A 108 5.88 1.84 -5.24
N ARG A 109 6.30 2.26 -6.42
CA ARG A 109 5.57 3.18 -7.29
C ARG A 109 5.73 2.75 -8.73
N ALA A 110 4.63 2.83 -9.49
CA ALA A 110 4.63 2.59 -10.92
C ALA A 110 3.66 3.55 -11.62
N LEU A 111 3.98 3.92 -12.85
CA LEU A 111 3.12 4.72 -13.71
C LEU A 111 2.73 3.90 -14.93
N MET A 112 1.44 3.66 -15.13
CA MET A 112 0.90 3.04 -16.33
C MET A 112 0.22 4.09 -17.20
N VAL A 113 0.72 4.30 -18.41
CA VAL A 113 0.15 5.24 -19.36
C VAL A 113 -0.62 4.47 -20.45
N LEU A 114 -1.93 4.58 -20.42
CA LEU A 114 -2.85 3.88 -21.33
C LEU A 114 -3.75 4.88 -22.06
N ALA A 115 -3.91 4.70 -23.36
CA ALA A 115 -4.79 5.53 -24.18
C ALA A 115 -6.26 5.44 -23.73
N THR A 116 -7.08 6.39 -24.15
CA THR A 116 -8.53 6.35 -23.90
C THR A 116 -9.18 5.18 -24.66
N GLY A 117 -10.14 4.50 -24.04
CA GLY A 117 -10.87 3.40 -24.66
C GLY A 117 -10.16 2.04 -24.69
N VAL A 118 -8.92 1.92 -24.16
CA VAL A 118 -8.20 0.65 -24.13
C VAL A 118 -8.54 -0.24 -22.91
N GLY A 119 -9.43 0.23 -22.04
CA GLY A 119 -9.86 -0.51 -20.83
C GLY A 119 -8.94 -0.29 -19.62
N LYS A 120 -8.63 0.98 -19.30
CA LYS A 120 -7.83 1.35 -18.12
C LYS A 120 -8.37 0.73 -16.83
N THR A 121 -9.67 0.88 -16.58
CA THR A 121 -10.32 0.36 -15.37
C THR A 121 -10.25 -1.17 -15.33
N TYR A 122 -10.48 -1.84 -16.46
CA TYR A 122 -10.30 -3.29 -16.58
C TYR A 122 -8.85 -3.71 -16.22
N THR A 123 -7.85 -2.98 -16.71
CA THR A 123 -6.43 -3.25 -16.42
C THR A 123 -6.14 -3.10 -14.93
N ALA A 124 -6.71 -2.08 -14.29
CA ALA A 124 -6.58 -1.86 -12.85
C ALA A 124 -7.30 -2.95 -12.04
N CYS A 125 -8.52 -3.38 -12.45
CA CYS A 125 -9.23 -4.50 -11.84
C CYS A 125 -8.41 -5.79 -11.94
N LEU A 126 -7.79 -6.06 -13.09
CA LEU A 126 -6.92 -7.23 -13.28
C LEU A 126 -5.69 -7.18 -12.37
N ALA A 127 -5.04 -6.03 -12.27
CA ALA A 127 -3.90 -5.85 -11.38
C ALA A 127 -4.29 -6.08 -9.92
N ALA A 128 -5.38 -5.43 -9.44
CA ALA A 128 -5.90 -5.62 -8.09
C ALA A 128 -6.26 -7.08 -7.81
N TYR A 129 -6.96 -7.74 -8.75
CA TYR A 129 -7.28 -9.17 -8.64
C TYR A 129 -6.03 -10.02 -8.41
N ARG A 130 -5.02 -9.82 -9.24
CA ARG A 130 -3.79 -10.63 -9.18
C ARG A 130 -3.01 -10.39 -7.89
N MET A 131 -2.94 -9.14 -7.43
CA MET A 131 -2.31 -8.82 -6.15
C MET A 131 -3.05 -9.45 -4.98
N LEU A 132 -4.37 -9.33 -4.92
CA LEU A 132 -5.19 -9.92 -3.85
C LEU A 132 -5.21 -11.46 -3.87
N SER A 133 -5.15 -12.08 -5.06
CA SER A 133 -5.24 -13.54 -5.20
C SER A 133 -3.93 -14.28 -4.96
N TYR A 134 -2.81 -13.68 -5.34
CA TYR A 134 -1.53 -14.39 -5.45
C TYR A 134 -0.42 -13.81 -4.61
N THR A 135 -0.70 -12.78 -3.82
CA THR A 135 0.26 -12.18 -2.90
C THR A 135 -0.35 -12.06 -1.50
N PRO A 136 0.41 -11.73 -0.47
CA PRO A 136 -0.11 -11.48 0.87
C PRO A 136 -0.98 -10.22 1.00
N MET A 137 -1.13 -9.42 -0.04
CA MET A 137 -1.95 -8.21 -0.04
C MET A 137 -3.42 -8.54 0.23
N ARG A 138 -4.07 -7.75 1.05
CA ARG A 138 -5.46 -7.94 1.49
C ARG A 138 -6.37 -6.79 1.14
N ARG A 139 -5.84 -5.58 1.03
CA ARG A 139 -6.62 -4.35 0.85
C ARG A 139 -6.00 -3.44 -0.20
N VAL A 140 -6.83 -3.04 -1.15
CA VAL A 140 -6.50 -2.11 -2.22
C VAL A 140 -7.33 -0.86 -2.07
N LEU A 141 -6.68 0.31 -2.10
CA LEU A 141 -7.35 1.60 -2.23
C LEU A 141 -7.37 2.03 -3.69
N PHE A 142 -8.57 2.17 -4.25
CA PHE A 142 -8.79 2.61 -5.62
C PHE A 142 -9.25 4.07 -5.61
N LEU A 143 -8.34 5.00 -5.89
CA LEU A 143 -8.65 6.42 -5.92
C LEU A 143 -9.08 6.88 -7.31
N VAL A 144 -10.12 7.68 -7.34
CA VAL A 144 -10.64 8.32 -8.53
C VAL A 144 -10.74 9.83 -8.34
N ASP A 145 -10.69 10.56 -9.46
CA ASP A 145 -10.77 12.02 -9.46
C ASP A 145 -12.19 12.52 -9.10
N ARG A 146 -13.23 11.82 -9.59
CA ARG A 146 -14.62 12.25 -9.45
C ARG A 146 -15.55 11.11 -9.01
N ASN A 147 -16.64 11.48 -8.37
CA ASN A 147 -17.60 10.53 -7.81
C ASN A 147 -18.28 9.64 -8.87
N ASN A 148 -18.57 10.21 -10.07
CA ASN A 148 -19.12 9.43 -11.19
C ASN A 148 -18.14 8.34 -11.67
N LEU A 149 -16.82 8.60 -11.61
CA LEU A 149 -15.79 7.60 -11.91
C LEU A 149 -15.73 6.51 -10.83
N GLY A 150 -16.04 6.87 -9.58
CA GLY A 150 -16.18 5.89 -8.49
C GLY A 150 -17.34 4.93 -8.73
N LYS A 151 -18.51 5.42 -9.17
CA LYS A 151 -19.65 4.59 -9.57
C LYS A 151 -19.32 3.68 -10.75
N GLN A 152 -18.63 4.23 -11.75
CA GLN A 152 -18.18 3.47 -12.91
C GLN A 152 -17.17 2.37 -12.48
N ALA A 153 -16.20 2.68 -11.64
CA ALA A 153 -15.23 1.71 -11.15
C ALA A 153 -15.90 0.59 -10.33
N GLU A 154 -16.85 0.93 -9.45
CA GLU A 154 -17.66 -0.04 -8.71
C GLU A 154 -18.40 -1.01 -9.67
N GLY A 155 -19.00 -0.48 -10.73
CA GLY A 155 -19.65 -1.27 -11.78
C GLY A 155 -18.67 -2.17 -12.54
N GLU A 156 -17.49 -1.66 -12.89
CA GLU A 156 -16.46 -2.44 -13.59
C GLU A 156 -15.93 -3.58 -12.71
N PHE A 157 -15.65 -3.34 -11.41
CA PHE A 157 -15.30 -4.41 -10.47
C PHE A 157 -16.44 -5.44 -10.34
N GLY A 158 -17.69 -5.00 -10.33
CA GLY A 158 -18.86 -5.89 -10.25
C GLY A 158 -19.05 -6.76 -11.49
N THR A 159 -18.70 -6.26 -12.67
CA THR A 159 -18.82 -6.99 -13.94
C THR A 159 -17.54 -7.67 -14.39
N PHE A 160 -16.41 -7.35 -13.76
CA PHE A 160 -15.12 -7.94 -14.09
C PHE A 160 -15.17 -9.46 -13.96
N ARG A 161 -14.78 -10.12 -15.02
CA ARG A 161 -14.65 -11.56 -15.06
C ARG A 161 -13.26 -11.97 -15.49
N LEU A 162 -12.73 -12.95 -14.80
CA LEU A 162 -11.44 -13.53 -15.14
C LEU A 162 -11.49 -14.22 -16.49
N THR A 163 -10.53 -13.93 -17.33
CA THR A 163 -10.41 -14.56 -18.65
C THR A 163 -10.05 -16.04 -18.58
N GLU A 164 -9.53 -16.48 -17.45
CA GLU A 164 -9.06 -17.85 -17.25
C GLU A 164 -10.21 -18.83 -16.93
N ASN A 165 -11.10 -18.45 -16.04
CA ASN A 165 -12.17 -19.33 -15.51
C ASN A 165 -13.57 -18.69 -15.54
N GLY A 166 -13.71 -17.42 -15.94
CA GLY A 166 -14.97 -16.69 -15.98
C GLY A 166 -15.52 -16.28 -14.62
N GLU A 167 -14.77 -16.47 -13.56
CA GLU A 167 -15.16 -16.11 -12.20
C GLU A 167 -15.30 -14.61 -12.02
N ALA A 168 -16.32 -14.16 -11.29
CA ALA A 168 -16.54 -12.73 -11.07
C ALA A 168 -15.72 -12.24 -9.90
N PHE A 169 -15.15 -11.04 -9.99
CA PHE A 169 -14.35 -10.42 -8.93
C PHE A 169 -15.11 -10.35 -7.61
N ASN A 170 -16.35 -9.90 -7.65
CA ASN A 170 -17.20 -9.69 -6.48
C ASN A 170 -17.70 -10.98 -5.80
N THR A 171 -17.47 -12.16 -6.40
CA THR A 171 -17.72 -13.45 -5.73
C THR A 171 -16.55 -13.88 -4.83
N ILE A 172 -15.38 -13.30 -5.05
CA ILE A 172 -14.14 -13.67 -4.35
C ILE A 172 -13.75 -12.56 -3.37
N PHE A 173 -13.90 -11.31 -3.77
CA PHE A 173 -13.45 -10.14 -3.03
C PHE A 173 -14.57 -9.13 -2.79
N THR A 174 -14.60 -8.55 -1.59
CA THR A 174 -15.55 -7.51 -1.23
C THR A 174 -15.06 -6.16 -1.73
N VAL A 175 -15.89 -5.51 -2.57
CA VAL A 175 -15.66 -4.17 -3.12
C VAL A 175 -16.62 -3.20 -2.48
N ASN A 176 -16.10 -2.15 -1.86
CA ASN A 176 -16.91 -1.11 -1.22
C ASN A 176 -16.51 0.28 -1.74
N ARG A 177 -17.49 1.10 -2.03
CA ARG A 177 -17.28 2.52 -2.25
C ARG A 177 -17.41 3.26 -0.91
N LEU A 178 -16.47 4.15 -0.60
CA LEU A 178 -16.51 4.95 0.62
C LEU A 178 -17.69 5.93 0.56
N ARG A 179 -18.76 5.61 1.27
CA ARG A 179 -20.02 6.38 1.32
C ARG A 179 -20.36 6.89 2.71
N SER A 180 -19.66 6.40 3.73
CA SER A 180 -19.90 6.71 5.14
C SER A 180 -18.57 6.85 5.87
N SER A 181 -18.65 7.34 7.10
CA SER A 181 -17.49 7.51 7.98
C SER A 181 -16.95 6.20 8.56
N SER A 182 -17.20 5.07 7.89
CA SER A 182 -16.65 3.75 8.27
C SER A 182 -16.34 2.91 7.03
N ILE A 183 -15.26 2.14 7.11
CA ILE A 183 -14.89 1.14 6.12
C ILE A 183 -15.23 -0.22 6.71
N PRO A 184 -16.06 -1.05 6.05
CA PRO A 184 -16.31 -2.41 6.50
C PRO A 184 -15.01 -3.22 6.61
N SER A 185 -14.85 -3.97 7.68
CA SER A 185 -13.60 -4.69 8.00
C SER A 185 -13.24 -5.79 7.00
N ASP A 186 -14.24 -6.29 6.26
CA ASP A 186 -14.13 -7.30 5.22
C ASP A 186 -13.84 -6.73 3.82
N SER A 187 -13.67 -5.40 3.69
CA SER A 187 -13.38 -4.76 2.40
C SER A 187 -12.01 -5.14 1.88
N ASN A 188 -11.96 -5.71 0.69
CA ASN A 188 -10.72 -5.98 -0.05
C ASN A 188 -10.36 -4.84 -0.99
N VAL A 189 -11.36 -4.19 -1.60
CA VAL A 189 -11.16 -3.00 -2.44
C VAL A 189 -12.04 -1.88 -1.91
N VAL A 190 -11.42 -0.74 -1.62
CA VAL A 190 -12.13 0.48 -1.22
C VAL A 190 -11.98 1.50 -2.34
N ILE A 191 -13.09 1.91 -2.92
CA ILE A 191 -13.14 2.93 -3.97
C ILE A 191 -13.49 4.28 -3.33
N SER A 192 -12.70 5.30 -3.56
CA SER A 192 -12.94 6.64 -3.01
C SER A 192 -12.48 7.73 -3.97
N THR A 193 -13.03 8.92 -3.82
CA THR A 193 -12.39 10.14 -4.32
C THR A 193 -11.32 10.61 -3.33
N ILE A 194 -10.40 11.44 -3.80
CA ILE A 194 -9.36 12.03 -2.94
C ILE A 194 -10.01 12.88 -1.84
N GLN A 195 -11.03 13.67 -2.18
CA GLN A 195 -11.77 14.53 -1.26
C GLN A 195 -12.46 13.72 -0.15
N ARG A 196 -13.19 12.66 -0.51
CA ARG A 196 -13.86 11.79 0.47
C ARG A 196 -12.87 11.08 1.40
N LEU A 197 -11.77 10.59 0.84
CA LEU A 197 -10.73 9.99 1.67
C LEU A 197 -10.13 11.03 2.62
N PHE A 198 -9.94 12.25 2.17
CA PHE A 198 -9.42 13.35 2.99
C PHE A 198 -10.38 13.71 4.13
N SER A 199 -11.69 13.87 3.85
CA SER A 199 -12.72 14.10 4.88
C SER A 199 -12.79 12.92 5.87
N PHE A 200 -12.68 11.69 5.37
CA PHE A 200 -12.62 10.51 6.23
C PHE A 200 -11.42 10.56 7.19
N LEU A 201 -10.24 10.93 6.69
CA LEU A 201 -9.03 11.06 7.51
C LEU A 201 -9.14 12.17 8.56
N LYS A 202 -9.85 13.24 8.25
CA LYS A 202 -10.16 14.31 9.22
C LYS A 202 -11.20 13.91 10.28
N GLY A 203 -11.91 12.80 10.07
CA GLY A 203 -13.01 12.38 10.94
C GLY A 203 -14.31 13.17 10.71
N GLU A 204 -14.45 13.81 9.55
CA GLU A 204 -15.65 14.52 9.14
C GLU A 204 -16.75 13.53 8.75
N THR A 205 -18.01 13.94 8.89
CA THR A 205 -19.14 13.13 8.43
C THR A 205 -19.17 13.13 6.91
N ILE A 206 -19.12 11.95 6.31
CA ILE A 206 -19.25 11.77 4.87
C ILE A 206 -20.73 11.57 4.57
N GLU A 207 -21.31 12.50 3.79
CA GLU A 207 -22.64 12.36 3.23
C GLU A 207 -22.55 11.76 1.82
N ASP A 208 -23.47 10.87 1.45
CA ASP A 208 -23.53 10.26 0.12
C ASP A 208 -24.15 11.22 -0.91
N ASN A 209 -23.68 12.46 -0.92
CA ASN A 209 -24.08 13.46 -1.90
C ASN A 209 -23.23 13.29 -3.16
N ASP A 210 -23.89 13.28 -4.31
CA ASP A 210 -23.21 13.16 -5.63
C ASP A 210 -22.46 14.44 -6.05
N ASP A 211 -22.70 15.53 -5.34
CA ASP A 211 -22.18 16.88 -5.63
C ASP A 211 -20.86 17.16 -4.87
N ASP A 212 -19.92 16.22 -4.88
CA ASP A 212 -18.55 16.52 -4.43
C ASP A 212 -17.95 17.55 -5.43
N GLU A 213 -18.23 18.83 -5.20
CA GLU A 213 -17.56 19.92 -5.89
C GLU A 213 -16.08 19.88 -5.56
N ASN A 214 -15.25 20.18 -6.56
CA ASN A 214 -13.79 20.21 -6.49
C ASN A 214 -13.31 21.32 -5.53
N GLU A 215 -13.50 21.17 -4.23
CA GLU A 215 -12.83 22.04 -3.30
C GLU A 215 -11.32 21.73 -3.32
N PRO A 216 -10.47 22.74 -3.44
CA PRO A 216 -9.04 22.55 -3.39
C PRO A 216 -8.65 21.95 -2.03
N ILE A 217 -7.90 20.85 -2.06
CA ILE A 217 -7.35 20.25 -0.84
C ILE A 217 -6.21 21.15 -0.38
N GLU A 218 -6.39 21.81 0.76
CA GLU A 218 -5.31 22.55 1.40
C GLU A 218 -4.26 21.57 1.94
N GLU A 219 -2.99 21.95 1.87
CA GLU A 219 -1.91 21.19 2.52
C GLU A 219 -2.09 21.27 4.04
N VAL A 220 -2.66 20.23 4.62
CA VAL A 220 -2.86 20.11 6.06
C VAL A 220 -2.19 18.85 6.56
N THR A 221 -1.44 18.96 7.65
CA THR A 221 -0.97 17.77 8.36
C THR A 221 -2.14 17.14 9.09
N LEU A 222 -2.58 15.97 8.62
CA LEU A 222 -3.68 15.24 9.24
C LEU A 222 -3.17 14.50 10.49
N PRO A 223 -3.91 14.56 11.60
CA PRO A 223 -3.61 13.71 12.74
C PRO A 223 -3.84 12.23 12.37
N PRO A 224 -3.12 11.29 13.01
CA PRO A 224 -3.38 9.87 12.81
C PRO A 224 -4.85 9.54 13.11
N ASN A 225 -5.55 8.94 12.14
CA ASN A 225 -6.91 8.45 12.34
C ASN A 225 -6.83 7.03 12.92
N PRO A 226 -7.34 6.78 14.15
CA PRO A 226 -7.29 5.45 14.75
C PRO A 226 -8.11 4.40 13.97
N ASN A 227 -9.08 4.83 13.16
CA ASN A 227 -9.90 3.95 12.33
C ASN A 227 -9.23 3.63 10.98
N LEU A 228 -8.16 4.31 10.62
CA LEU A 228 -7.41 4.08 9.40
C LEU A 228 -5.91 4.22 9.67
N PRO A 229 -5.25 3.16 10.13
CA PRO A 229 -3.79 3.13 10.26
C PRO A 229 -3.10 3.44 8.92
N HIS A 230 -1.88 3.98 8.97
CA HIS A 230 -1.12 4.32 7.77
C HIS A 230 -0.84 3.12 6.85
N ASP A 231 -0.85 1.92 7.40
CA ASP A 231 -0.62 0.64 6.73
C ASP A 231 -1.91 -0.16 6.49
N TYR A 232 -3.07 0.51 6.51
CA TYR A 232 -4.36 -0.15 6.32
C TYR A 232 -4.52 -0.71 4.90
N PHE A 233 -4.00 -0.02 3.90
CA PHE A 233 -4.00 -0.46 2.50
C PHE A 233 -2.61 -0.94 2.09
N ASP A 234 -2.57 -2.08 1.40
CA ASP A 234 -1.34 -2.68 0.87
C ASP A 234 -0.97 -2.09 -0.51
N MET A 235 -1.99 -1.59 -1.22
CA MET A 235 -1.83 -1.02 -2.57
C MET A 235 -2.82 0.12 -2.81
#